data_e701b864669269f8ba4911b9b2fa8ad4
#
_entry.id   e701b864669269f8ba4911b9b2fa8ad4
#
_cell.length_a   1.000
_cell.length_b   1.000
_cell.length_c   1.000
_cell.angle_alpha   90.00
_cell.angle_beta   90.00
_cell.angle_gamma   90.00
#
_symmetry.space_group_name_H-M   'P 1'
#
loop_
_entity.id
_entity.type
_entity.pdbx_description
1 polymer ?
#
loop_
_entity_poly.entity_id
_entity_poly.type
_entity_poly.pdbx_seq_one_letter_code
_entity_poly.pdbx_strand_id
1 'polypeptide(L)'
;MEERLAGKNILIVIPKDYYMEAQLDPILDSMDAEGAKVLVASAKLKEAVGMKGGRTNPDVLIVDAIEGITGDSYVSAAKGVRQIKGVFHGVILIGGSGARSYLWKDELLRLLLNDRHRSRMVVAGIGSAVPCLGKAGLLQSLEVTTEPENKKAVAALEDSKAVLVNEAMTINDRIFTVQDASGIPAFLNLFIEKVANTPKI
;
A
#
# COMPACT_ATOMS: atom_id res chain seq x y z
N MET A 1 -3.77 25.44 -1.49
CA MET A 1 -2.78 24.53 -2.11
C MET A 1 -3.51 23.74 -3.18
N GLU A 2 -2.86 23.42 -4.27
CA GLU A 2 -3.47 22.61 -5.33
C GLU A 2 -3.53 21.15 -4.86
N GLU A 3 -4.73 20.56 -4.85
CA GLU A 3 -4.94 19.15 -4.48
C GLU A 3 -4.47 18.25 -5.62
N ARG A 4 -3.20 17.84 -5.58
CA ARG A 4 -2.54 17.06 -6.65
C ARG A 4 -3.17 15.68 -6.89
N LEU A 5 -3.85 15.13 -5.89
CA LEU A 5 -4.50 13.82 -5.94
C LEU A 5 -6.01 13.89 -6.06
N ALA A 6 -6.58 15.06 -6.39
CA ALA A 6 -8.01 15.17 -6.64
C ALA A 6 -8.48 14.18 -7.71
N GLY A 7 -9.45 13.33 -7.36
CA GLY A 7 -9.95 12.26 -8.22
C GLY A 7 -9.09 11.00 -8.28
N LYS A 8 -8.05 10.88 -7.43
CA LYS A 8 -7.26 9.67 -7.25
C LYS A 8 -7.73 8.90 -6.02
N ASN A 9 -7.70 7.58 -6.13
CA ASN A 9 -8.04 6.66 -5.04
C ASN A 9 -6.77 5.99 -4.52
N ILE A 10 -6.57 6.02 -3.21
CA ILE A 10 -5.43 5.41 -2.53
C ILE A 10 -5.93 4.34 -1.57
N LEU A 11 -5.32 3.18 -1.62
CA LEU A 11 -5.53 2.10 -0.66
C LEU A 11 -4.34 2.03 0.28
N ILE A 12 -4.61 2.10 1.57
CA ILE A 12 -3.61 1.87 2.61
C ILE A 12 -3.92 0.54 3.27
N VAL A 13 -3.00 -0.40 3.22
CA VAL A 13 -3.17 -1.73 3.81
C VAL A 13 -2.43 -1.79 5.14
N ILE A 14 -3.14 -2.14 6.20
CA ILE A 14 -2.58 -2.31 7.54
C ILE A 14 -2.67 -3.76 8.00
N PRO A 15 -1.73 -4.23 8.84
CA PRO A 15 -1.93 -5.47 9.59
C PRO A 15 -3.20 -5.36 10.44
N LYS A 16 -3.88 -6.48 10.67
CA LYS A 16 -5.08 -6.48 11.53
C LYS A 16 -4.83 -6.06 12.98
N ASP A 17 -3.58 -6.14 13.42
CA ASP A 17 -3.06 -5.64 14.70
C ASP A 17 -1.56 -5.35 14.57
N TYR A 18 -1.03 -4.51 15.44
CA TYR A 18 0.38 -4.14 15.58
C TYR A 18 0.95 -3.45 14.32
N TYR A 19 0.15 -2.56 13.72
CA TYR A 19 0.63 -1.65 12.69
C TYR A 19 1.48 -0.53 13.31
N MET A 20 2.34 0.10 12.50
CA MET A 20 3.20 1.21 12.93
C MET A 20 2.48 2.55 12.74
N GLU A 21 2.06 3.19 13.83
CA GLU A 21 1.37 4.49 13.80
C GLU A 21 2.24 5.58 13.16
N ALA A 22 3.54 5.59 13.47
CA ALA A 22 4.47 6.56 12.91
C ALA A 22 4.62 6.47 11.38
N GLN A 23 4.14 5.39 10.77
CA GLN A 23 4.02 5.26 9.31
C GLN A 23 2.62 5.65 8.82
N LEU A 24 1.57 5.17 9.49
CA LEU A 24 0.19 5.36 9.06
C LEU A 24 -0.26 6.82 9.14
N ASP A 25 -0.07 7.45 10.29
CA ASP A 25 -0.64 8.77 10.57
C ASP A 25 -0.16 9.85 9.58
N PRO A 26 1.15 10.04 9.34
CA PRO A 26 1.61 11.05 8.40
C PRO A 26 1.19 10.77 6.95
N ILE A 27 0.96 9.50 6.60
CA ILE A 27 0.49 9.12 5.26
C ILE A 27 -0.99 9.50 5.10
N LEU A 28 -1.83 9.19 6.08
CA LEU A 28 -3.25 9.59 6.08
C LEU A 28 -3.39 11.10 5.95
N ASP A 29 -2.69 11.86 6.81
CA ASP A 29 -2.71 13.33 6.81
C ASP A 29 -2.28 13.90 5.46
N SER A 30 -1.23 13.34 4.87
CA SER A 30 -0.70 13.82 3.60
C SER A 30 -1.63 13.50 2.42
N MET A 31 -2.23 12.32 2.39
CA MET A 31 -3.15 11.93 1.32
C MET A 31 -4.44 12.77 1.38
N ASP A 32 -4.96 13.05 2.57
CA ASP A 32 -6.11 13.92 2.78
C ASP A 32 -5.82 15.36 2.34
N ALA A 33 -4.67 15.90 2.73
CA ALA A 33 -4.23 17.24 2.33
C ALA A 33 -4.07 17.40 0.81
N GLU A 34 -3.80 16.34 0.09
CA GLU A 34 -3.66 16.32 -1.38
C GLU A 34 -4.97 15.99 -2.11
N GLY A 35 -6.09 15.86 -1.38
CA GLY A 35 -7.41 15.62 -1.93
C GLY A 35 -7.64 14.21 -2.48
N ALA A 36 -6.87 13.22 -2.04
CA ALA A 36 -7.08 11.83 -2.41
C ALA A 36 -8.31 11.23 -1.72
N LYS A 37 -9.00 10.32 -2.41
CA LYS A 37 -9.96 9.42 -1.74
C LYS A 37 -9.19 8.24 -1.16
N VAL A 38 -9.13 8.16 0.16
CA VAL A 38 -8.38 7.13 0.88
C VAL A 38 -9.31 6.07 1.46
N LEU A 39 -8.96 4.80 1.32
CA LEU A 39 -9.53 3.70 2.10
C LEU A 39 -8.42 2.94 2.80
N VAL A 40 -8.68 2.57 4.06
CA VAL A 40 -7.83 1.68 4.84
C VAL A 40 -8.36 0.25 4.72
N ALA A 41 -7.51 -0.67 4.28
CA ALA A 41 -7.85 -2.09 4.15
C ALA A 41 -7.10 -2.95 5.17
N SER A 42 -7.76 -4.01 5.60
CA SER A 42 -7.14 -5.04 6.42
C SER A 42 -7.74 -6.41 6.11
N ALA A 43 -7.13 -7.47 6.66
CA ALA A 43 -7.66 -8.84 6.53
C ALA A 43 -8.98 -9.05 7.32
N LYS A 44 -9.33 -8.15 8.24
CA LYS A 44 -10.57 -8.18 9.02
C LYS A 44 -11.11 -6.77 9.24
N LEU A 45 -12.45 -6.61 9.22
CA LEU A 45 -13.16 -5.38 9.57
C LEU A 45 -13.37 -5.29 11.09
N LYS A 46 -12.31 -5.42 11.85
CA LYS A 46 -12.30 -5.14 13.30
C LYS A 46 -11.37 -3.96 13.56
N GLU A 47 -11.59 -3.25 14.64
CA GLU A 47 -10.65 -2.23 15.11
C GLU A 47 -9.25 -2.86 15.25
N ALA A 48 -8.28 -2.32 14.52
CA ALA A 48 -6.89 -2.71 14.61
C ALA A 48 -6.19 -1.90 15.71
N VAL A 49 -5.34 -2.56 16.47
CA VAL A 49 -4.54 -1.92 17.52
C VAL A 49 -3.10 -1.76 17.02
N GLY A 50 -2.60 -0.53 17.04
CA GLY A 50 -1.23 -0.22 16.67
C GLY A 50 -0.21 -0.65 17.72
N MET A 51 1.07 -0.55 17.38
CA MET A 51 2.17 -0.95 18.27
C MET A 51 2.28 -0.07 19.53
N LYS A 52 1.82 1.16 19.46
CA LYS A 52 1.79 2.12 20.58
C LYS A 52 0.40 2.31 21.21
N GLY A 53 -0.56 1.44 20.84
CA GLY A 53 -1.93 1.48 21.36
C GLY A 53 -2.89 2.36 20.56
N GLY A 54 -2.46 2.94 19.44
CA GLY A 54 -3.33 3.61 18.50
C GLY A 54 -4.42 2.64 17.97
N ARG A 55 -5.57 3.20 17.56
CA ARG A 55 -6.72 2.42 17.12
C ARG A 55 -7.19 2.90 15.76
N THR A 56 -7.38 1.98 14.84
CA THR A 56 -7.83 2.29 13.47
C THR A 56 -8.88 1.27 13.03
N ASN A 57 -10.00 1.76 12.54
CA ASN A 57 -11.02 0.93 11.94
C ASN A 57 -10.76 0.84 10.43
N PRO A 58 -10.51 -0.35 9.87
CA PRO A 58 -10.44 -0.51 8.43
C PRO A 58 -11.79 -0.23 7.78
N ASP A 59 -11.75 0.42 6.62
CA ASP A 59 -12.95 0.73 5.82
C ASP A 59 -13.39 -0.46 4.98
N VAL A 60 -12.44 -1.33 4.57
CA VAL A 60 -12.67 -2.39 3.59
C VAL A 60 -11.81 -3.61 3.87
N LEU A 61 -12.29 -4.80 3.49
CA LEU A 61 -11.47 -6.00 3.46
C LEU A 61 -10.52 -5.98 2.26
N ILE A 62 -9.33 -6.59 2.40
CA ILE A 62 -8.38 -6.75 1.29
C ILE A 62 -9.06 -7.43 0.09
N VAL A 63 -9.89 -8.45 0.32
CA VAL A 63 -10.62 -9.16 -0.74
C VAL A 63 -11.56 -8.24 -1.52
N ASP A 64 -12.27 -7.36 -0.84
CA ASP A 64 -13.20 -6.43 -1.49
C ASP A 64 -12.46 -5.34 -2.26
N ALA A 65 -11.29 -4.93 -1.77
CA ALA A 65 -10.43 -3.95 -2.44
C ALA A 65 -9.83 -4.46 -3.77
N ILE A 66 -9.77 -5.77 -4.00
CA ILE A 66 -9.30 -6.34 -5.27
C ILE A 66 -10.19 -5.87 -6.43
N GLU A 67 -11.50 -5.81 -6.22
CA GLU A 67 -12.44 -5.32 -7.22
C GLU A 67 -12.43 -3.79 -7.39
N GLY A 68 -11.73 -3.07 -6.55
CA GLY A 68 -11.64 -1.61 -6.54
C GLY A 68 -12.59 -0.94 -5.55
N ILE A 69 -12.66 0.38 -5.63
CA ILE A 69 -13.48 1.20 -4.76
C ILE A 69 -14.90 1.33 -5.31
N THR A 70 -15.90 1.15 -4.45
CA THR A 70 -17.30 1.40 -4.79
C THR A 70 -17.53 2.90 -4.97
N GLY A 71 -18.05 3.29 -6.15
CA GLY A 71 -18.43 4.67 -6.48
C GLY A 71 -19.93 4.82 -6.64
N ASP A 72 -20.37 6.05 -6.87
CA ASP A 72 -21.80 6.38 -7.09
C ASP A 72 -22.24 6.24 -8.56
N SER A 73 -21.33 5.84 -9.43
CA SER A 73 -21.60 5.69 -10.86
C SER A 73 -22.15 4.30 -11.19
N TYR A 74 -23.14 4.26 -12.05
CA TYR A 74 -23.78 3.04 -12.50
C TYR A 74 -23.81 2.95 -14.02
N VAL A 75 -23.69 1.73 -14.54
CA VAL A 75 -23.87 1.44 -15.96
C VAL A 75 -25.12 0.58 -16.15
N SER A 76 -26.03 1.03 -17.03
CA SER A 76 -27.13 0.22 -17.50
C SER A 76 -26.67 -0.63 -18.68
N ALA A 77 -26.85 -1.93 -18.60
CA ALA A 77 -26.54 -2.89 -19.66
C ALA A 77 -27.73 -3.81 -19.88
N ALA A 78 -27.72 -4.58 -20.97
CA ALA A 78 -28.81 -5.52 -21.30
C ALA A 78 -29.14 -6.53 -20.18
N LYS A 79 -28.26 -6.73 -19.22
CA LYS A 79 -28.44 -7.61 -18.05
C LYS A 79 -28.77 -6.87 -16.76
N GLY A 80 -29.11 -5.59 -16.81
CA GLY A 80 -29.47 -4.75 -15.67
C GLY A 80 -28.51 -3.61 -15.39
N VAL A 81 -28.72 -2.91 -14.27
CA VAL A 81 -27.87 -1.80 -13.80
C VAL A 81 -26.81 -2.38 -12.88
N ARG A 82 -25.55 -2.05 -13.12
CA ARG A 82 -24.47 -2.40 -12.20
C ARG A 82 -23.61 -1.18 -11.86
N GLN A 83 -23.12 -1.18 -10.64
CA GLN A 83 -22.21 -0.15 -10.16
C GLN A 83 -20.83 -0.28 -10.83
N ILE A 84 -20.28 0.85 -11.25
CA ILE A 84 -18.90 0.91 -11.73
C ILE A 84 -18.01 1.08 -10.50
N LYS A 85 -17.02 0.19 -10.37
CA LYS A 85 -15.99 0.31 -9.32
C LYS A 85 -14.80 1.07 -9.87
N GLY A 86 -14.38 2.10 -9.15
CA GLY A 86 -13.15 2.83 -9.43
C GLY A 86 -11.91 1.99 -9.09
N VAL A 87 -10.79 2.31 -9.68
CA VAL A 87 -9.51 1.66 -9.38
C VAL A 87 -8.74 2.40 -8.29
N PHE A 88 -7.87 1.70 -7.57
CA PHE A 88 -6.86 2.32 -6.72
C PHE A 88 -5.64 2.68 -7.57
N HIS A 89 -5.29 3.96 -7.58
CA HIS A 89 -4.14 4.50 -8.32
C HIS A 89 -2.82 4.29 -7.57
N GLY A 90 -2.91 4.13 -6.24
CA GLY A 90 -1.79 3.83 -5.38
C GLY A 90 -2.19 2.87 -4.25
N VAL A 91 -1.26 1.97 -3.90
CA VAL A 91 -1.40 1.05 -2.75
C VAL A 91 -0.18 1.21 -1.86
N ILE A 92 -0.38 1.48 -0.58
CA ILE A 92 0.67 1.64 0.41
C ILE A 92 0.50 0.59 1.49
N LEU A 93 1.55 -0.18 1.76
CA LEU A 93 1.56 -1.21 2.80
C LEU A 93 2.28 -0.68 4.03
N ILE A 94 1.58 -0.66 5.16
CA ILE A 94 2.10 -0.20 6.45
C ILE A 94 2.76 -1.38 7.17
N GLY A 95 3.96 -1.14 7.69
CA GLY A 95 4.71 -2.09 8.50
C GLY A 95 4.22 -2.16 9.95
N GLY A 96 5.12 -2.57 10.80
CA GLY A 96 4.89 -2.87 12.20
C GLY A 96 5.08 -4.37 12.49
N SER A 97 5.12 -4.75 13.75
CA SER A 97 5.37 -6.15 14.13
C SER A 97 4.28 -7.12 13.66
N GLY A 98 3.08 -6.62 13.36
CA GLY A 98 1.98 -7.39 12.81
C GLY A 98 2.11 -7.76 11.33
N ALA A 99 2.91 -7.03 10.56
CA ALA A 99 3.00 -7.24 9.11
C ALA A 99 3.41 -8.68 8.75
N ARG A 100 4.40 -9.23 9.46
CA ARG A 100 4.86 -10.60 9.23
C ARG A 100 3.77 -11.64 9.50
N SER A 101 3.01 -11.47 10.57
CA SER A 101 2.00 -12.45 10.99
C SER A 101 0.73 -12.38 10.17
N TYR A 102 0.37 -11.18 9.67
CA TYR A 102 -0.95 -10.90 9.12
C TYR A 102 -0.95 -10.49 7.65
N LEU A 103 0.19 -10.08 7.07
CA LEU A 103 0.26 -9.64 5.68
C LEU A 103 1.16 -10.53 4.80
N TRP A 104 2.30 -11.01 5.30
CA TRP A 104 3.28 -11.71 4.46
C TRP A 104 2.75 -12.98 3.79
N LYS A 105 1.77 -13.66 4.39
CA LYS A 105 1.17 -14.90 3.87
C LYS A 105 -0.20 -14.69 3.27
N ASP A 106 -0.65 -13.45 3.17
CA ASP A 106 -1.97 -13.12 2.64
C ASP A 106 -1.96 -13.23 1.11
N GLU A 107 -2.62 -14.28 0.59
CA GLU A 107 -2.71 -14.54 -0.84
C GLU A 107 -3.58 -13.51 -1.57
N LEU A 108 -4.58 -12.96 -0.90
CA LEU A 108 -5.45 -11.91 -1.46
C LEU A 108 -4.69 -10.61 -1.61
N LEU A 109 -3.81 -10.29 -0.64
CA LEU A 109 -2.90 -9.15 -0.77
C LEU A 109 -1.93 -9.32 -1.95
N ARG A 110 -1.38 -10.52 -2.16
CA ARG A 110 -0.53 -10.79 -3.32
C ARG A 110 -1.27 -10.59 -4.63
N LEU A 111 -2.52 -11.07 -4.70
CA LEU A 111 -3.36 -10.89 -5.88
C LEU A 111 -3.62 -9.41 -6.15
N LEU A 112 -3.99 -8.65 -5.14
CA LEU A 112 -4.23 -7.21 -5.22
C LEU A 112 -2.98 -6.45 -5.71
N LEU A 113 -1.82 -6.73 -5.14
CA LEU A 113 -0.56 -6.08 -5.51
C LEU A 113 -0.18 -6.36 -6.98
N ASN A 114 -0.30 -7.62 -7.41
CA ASN A 114 -0.02 -8.01 -8.79
C ASN A 114 -1.00 -7.35 -9.77
N ASP A 115 -2.28 -7.30 -9.43
CA ASP A 115 -3.30 -6.69 -10.26
C ASP A 115 -3.04 -5.18 -10.43
N ARG A 116 -2.77 -4.47 -9.34
CA ARG A 116 -2.47 -3.03 -9.39
C ARG A 116 -1.18 -2.73 -10.15
N HIS A 117 -0.13 -3.50 -9.91
CA HIS A 117 1.13 -3.34 -10.63
C HIS A 117 0.96 -3.58 -12.14
N ARG A 118 0.27 -4.65 -12.53
CA ARG A 118 -0.03 -4.94 -13.95
C ARG A 118 -0.88 -3.86 -14.62
N SER A 119 -1.77 -3.24 -13.87
CA SER A 119 -2.58 -2.10 -14.30
C SER A 119 -1.79 -0.78 -14.33
N ARG A 120 -0.47 -0.81 -14.12
CA ARG A 120 0.43 0.35 -14.11
C ARG A 120 0.14 1.35 -13.00
N MET A 121 -0.45 0.91 -11.91
CA MET A 121 -0.65 1.69 -10.69
C MET A 121 0.59 1.63 -9.79
N VAL A 122 0.66 2.54 -8.82
CA VAL A 122 1.82 2.66 -7.91
C VAL A 122 1.63 1.74 -6.71
N VAL A 123 2.67 1.00 -6.34
CA VAL A 123 2.68 0.15 -5.14
C VAL A 123 3.86 0.51 -4.25
N ALA A 124 3.65 0.53 -2.94
CA ALA A 124 4.67 0.87 -1.96
C ALA A 124 4.62 -0.05 -0.74
N GLY A 125 5.78 -0.39 -0.22
CA GLY A 125 5.93 -1.10 1.05
C GLY A 125 6.86 -0.34 1.99
N ILE A 126 6.53 -0.29 3.29
CA ILE A 126 7.30 0.43 4.30
C ILE A 126 7.77 -0.54 5.38
N GLY A 127 9.06 -0.51 5.67
CA GLY A 127 9.67 -1.32 6.73
C GLY A 127 9.37 -2.81 6.59
N SER A 128 8.82 -3.39 7.63
CA SER A 128 8.45 -4.82 7.68
C SER A 128 7.32 -5.23 6.74
N ALA A 129 6.68 -4.30 6.01
CA ALA A 129 5.71 -4.62 4.96
C ALA A 129 6.35 -4.83 3.57
N VAL A 130 7.60 -4.39 3.35
CA VAL A 130 8.30 -4.56 2.07
C VAL A 130 8.35 -6.04 1.61
N PRO A 131 8.55 -7.04 2.48
CA PRO A 131 8.49 -8.45 2.08
C PRO A 131 7.19 -8.89 1.41
N CYS A 132 6.07 -8.19 1.62
CA CYS A 132 4.82 -8.48 0.90
C CYS A 132 4.98 -8.30 -0.62
N LEU A 133 5.71 -7.26 -1.04
CA LEU A 133 6.02 -7.01 -2.46
C LEU A 133 6.94 -8.11 -3.01
N GLY A 134 7.93 -8.56 -2.23
CA GLY A 134 8.80 -9.68 -2.60
C GLY A 134 8.03 -10.98 -2.79
N LYS A 135 7.13 -11.29 -1.86
CA LYS A 135 6.28 -12.49 -1.93
C LYS A 135 5.25 -12.42 -3.07
N ALA A 136 4.88 -11.24 -3.51
CA ALA A 136 4.09 -11.04 -4.72
C ALA A 136 4.91 -11.20 -6.02
N GLY A 137 6.23 -11.42 -5.91
CA GLY A 137 7.12 -11.60 -7.05
C GLY A 137 7.51 -10.30 -7.76
N LEU A 138 7.29 -9.15 -7.12
CA LEU A 138 7.50 -7.84 -7.73
C LEU A 138 8.92 -7.29 -7.57
N LEU A 139 9.76 -7.90 -6.72
CA LEU A 139 11.06 -7.34 -6.34
C LEU A 139 12.29 -8.09 -6.89
N GLN A 140 12.08 -9.09 -7.72
CA GLN A 140 13.19 -9.89 -8.26
C GLN A 140 14.19 -9.01 -9.02
N SER A 141 15.46 -9.08 -8.62
CA SER A 141 16.59 -8.33 -9.20
C SER A 141 16.46 -6.80 -9.08
N LEU A 142 15.54 -6.29 -8.26
CA LEU A 142 15.42 -4.86 -7.99
C LEU A 142 16.18 -4.48 -6.71
N GLU A 143 16.76 -3.28 -6.70
CA GLU A 143 17.30 -2.68 -5.48
C GLU A 143 16.16 -2.26 -4.57
N VAL A 144 16.18 -2.74 -3.33
CA VAL A 144 15.13 -2.53 -2.33
C VAL A 144 15.72 -2.24 -0.97
N THR A 145 14.94 -1.59 -0.12
CA THR A 145 15.31 -1.35 1.27
C THR A 145 14.23 -1.84 2.23
N THR A 146 14.62 -2.13 3.44
CA THR A 146 13.76 -2.48 4.59
C THR A 146 14.51 -2.15 5.87
N GLU A 147 13.89 -2.28 7.01
CA GLU A 147 14.54 -2.15 8.32
C GLU A 147 15.72 -3.13 8.45
N PRO A 148 16.99 -2.67 8.49
CA PRO A 148 18.15 -3.56 8.48
C PRO A 148 18.27 -4.43 9.73
N GLU A 149 17.71 -3.98 10.85
CA GLU A 149 17.66 -4.75 12.10
C GLU A 149 16.66 -5.90 12.03
N ASN A 150 15.70 -5.84 11.13
CA ASN A 150 14.68 -6.86 10.97
C ASN A 150 15.21 -8.02 10.13
N LYS A 151 16.01 -8.90 10.77
CA LYS A 151 16.65 -10.04 10.09
C LYS A 151 15.68 -10.95 9.33
N LYS A 152 14.41 -11.02 9.77
CA LYS A 152 13.40 -11.82 9.09
C LYS A 152 12.92 -11.15 7.81
N ALA A 153 12.79 -9.82 7.81
CA ALA A 153 12.45 -9.07 6.60
C ALA A 153 13.60 -9.14 5.59
N VAL A 154 14.84 -8.96 6.04
CA VAL A 154 16.04 -9.12 5.23
C VAL A 154 16.06 -10.49 4.55
N ALA A 155 15.95 -11.58 5.32
CA ALA A 155 15.96 -12.94 4.77
C ALA A 155 14.80 -13.18 3.78
N ALA A 156 13.60 -12.67 4.06
CA ALA A 156 12.46 -12.82 3.15
C ALA A 156 12.65 -12.08 1.81
N LEU A 157 13.40 -10.97 1.81
CA LEU A 157 13.74 -10.24 0.58
C LEU A 157 14.87 -10.92 -0.20
N GLU A 158 15.86 -11.50 0.49
CA GLU A 158 16.89 -12.34 -0.13
C GLU A 158 16.25 -13.57 -0.81
N ASP A 159 15.32 -14.25 -0.13
CA ASP A 159 14.53 -15.36 -0.69
C ASP A 159 13.75 -14.93 -1.95
N SER A 160 13.31 -13.69 -2.00
CA SER A 160 12.62 -13.10 -3.15
C SER A 160 13.56 -12.66 -4.27
N LYS A 161 14.88 -12.89 -4.11
CA LYS A 161 15.94 -12.49 -5.05
C LYS A 161 15.99 -10.97 -5.28
N ALA A 162 15.61 -10.18 -4.29
CA ALA A 162 15.78 -8.75 -4.29
C ALA A 162 17.24 -8.38 -3.92
N VAL A 163 17.69 -7.24 -4.38
CA VAL A 163 19.02 -6.69 -4.05
C VAL A 163 18.85 -5.68 -2.91
N LEU A 164 19.31 -6.04 -1.72
CA LEU A 164 19.19 -5.16 -0.56
C LEU A 164 20.21 -4.04 -0.62
N VAL A 165 19.74 -2.81 -0.43
CA VAL A 165 20.57 -1.61 -0.31
C VAL A 165 20.25 -0.88 1.00
N ASN A 166 21.22 -0.16 1.55
CA ASN A 166 21.04 0.61 2.78
C ASN A 166 20.72 2.07 2.44
N GLU A 167 19.54 2.27 1.86
CA GLU A 167 19.00 3.58 1.50
C GLU A 167 17.70 3.83 2.25
N ALA A 168 17.38 5.09 2.53
CA ALA A 168 16.12 5.44 3.19
C ALA A 168 14.90 5.04 2.37
N MET A 169 15.04 5.02 1.04
CA MET A 169 13.99 4.66 0.09
C MET A 169 14.61 4.22 -1.24
N THR A 170 13.94 3.30 -1.93
CA THR A 170 14.22 2.98 -3.34
C THR A 170 12.99 3.14 -4.21
N ILE A 171 13.21 3.45 -5.48
CA ILE A 171 12.15 3.58 -6.48
C ILE A 171 12.54 2.78 -7.71
N ASN A 172 11.71 1.82 -8.08
CA ASN A 172 11.85 1.02 -9.29
C ASN A 172 10.59 1.21 -10.14
N ASP A 173 10.59 2.17 -11.05
CA ASP A 173 9.45 2.65 -11.83
C ASP A 173 8.25 3.03 -10.93
N ARG A 174 7.32 2.12 -10.68
CA ARG A 174 6.11 2.31 -9.86
C ARG A 174 6.12 1.55 -8.56
N ILE A 175 7.25 0.97 -8.20
CA ILE A 175 7.45 0.22 -6.96
C ILE A 175 8.33 1.05 -6.04
N PHE A 176 7.82 1.36 -4.86
CA PHE A 176 8.53 2.08 -3.80
C PHE A 176 8.81 1.13 -2.65
N THR A 177 10.02 1.15 -2.13
CA THR A 177 10.33 0.55 -0.83
C THR A 177 10.93 1.61 0.07
N VAL A 178 10.48 1.67 1.32
CA VAL A 178 10.90 2.66 2.32
C VAL A 178 11.45 1.93 3.52
N GLN A 179 12.62 2.35 4.01
CA GLN A 179 13.33 1.66 5.07
C GLN A 179 12.53 1.64 6.37
N ASP A 180 12.08 2.81 6.82
CA ASP A 180 11.34 3.02 8.06
C ASP A 180 10.56 4.35 8.02
N ALA A 181 10.03 4.77 9.18
CA ALA A 181 9.24 6.00 9.29
C ALA A 181 10.05 7.27 8.95
N SER A 182 11.36 7.27 9.09
CA SER A 182 12.19 8.44 8.77
C SER A 182 12.24 8.77 7.27
N GLY A 183 12.04 7.76 6.42
CA GLY A 183 11.98 7.91 4.97
C GLY A 183 10.64 8.45 4.45
N ILE A 184 9.60 8.51 5.28
CA ILE A 184 8.24 8.87 4.85
C ILE A 184 8.14 10.28 4.24
N PRO A 185 8.76 11.34 4.76
CA PRO A 185 8.65 12.66 4.14
C PRO A 185 9.14 12.71 2.69
N ALA A 186 10.27 12.07 2.41
CA ALA A 186 10.82 11.97 1.05
C ALA A 186 9.93 11.08 0.16
N PHE A 187 9.47 9.95 0.71
CA PHE A 187 8.56 9.03 0.04
C PHE A 187 7.28 9.72 -0.39
N LEU A 188 6.61 10.46 0.48
CA LEU A 188 5.34 11.12 0.20
C LEU A 188 5.43 12.06 -1.00
N ASN A 189 6.47 12.88 -1.07
CA ASN A 189 6.66 13.80 -2.19
C ASN A 189 6.71 13.08 -3.53
N LEU A 190 7.51 12.02 -3.64
CA LEU A 190 7.72 11.29 -4.89
C LEU A 190 6.56 10.34 -5.22
N PHE A 191 5.94 9.75 -4.19
CA PHE A 191 4.77 8.89 -4.37
C PHE A 191 3.57 9.70 -4.89
N ILE A 192 3.29 10.87 -4.30
CA ILE A 192 2.22 11.76 -4.72
C ILE A 192 2.42 12.21 -6.17
N GLU A 193 3.64 12.63 -6.52
CA GLU A 193 3.97 12.98 -7.90
C GLU A 193 3.73 11.81 -8.87
N LYS A 194 4.17 10.61 -8.50
CA LYS A 194 4.00 9.42 -9.32
C LYS A 194 2.52 9.05 -9.51
N VAL A 195 1.73 9.11 -8.42
CA VAL A 195 0.28 8.82 -8.47
C VAL A 195 -0.47 9.89 -9.27
N ALA A 196 -0.14 11.17 -9.09
CA ALA A 196 -0.76 12.26 -9.85
C ALA A 196 -0.65 12.04 -11.36
N ASN A 197 0.48 11.48 -11.80
CA ASN A 197 0.77 11.18 -13.21
C ASN A 197 0.21 9.83 -13.70
N THR A 198 -0.51 9.06 -12.89
CA THR A 198 -1.21 7.85 -13.36
C THR A 198 -2.41 8.24 -14.23
N PRO A 199 -2.81 7.40 -15.21
CA PRO A 199 -4.00 7.68 -16.01
C PRO A 199 -5.24 7.90 -15.11
N LYS A 200 -6.10 8.85 -15.50
CA LYS A 200 -7.46 8.93 -14.97
C LYS A 200 -8.27 7.87 -15.69
N ILE A 201 -8.80 6.91 -14.98
CA ILE A 201 -9.64 5.84 -15.51
C ILE A 201 -11.06 6.06 -15.05
#